data_074b3852ad59a95cc2135af0cca9fdc6
#
_entry.id   074b3852ad59a95cc2135af0cca9fdc6
#
_cell.length_a   1.000
_cell.length_b   1.000
_cell.length_c   1.000
_cell.angle_alpha   90.00
_cell.angle_beta   90.00
_cell.angle_gamma   90.00
#
_symmetry.space_group_name_H-M   'P 1'
#
loop_
_entity.id
_entity.type
_entity.pdbx_description
1 polymer ?
#
loop_
_entity_poly.entity_id
_entity_poly.type
_entity_poly.pdbx_seq_one_letter_code
_entity_poly.pdbx_strand_id
1 'polypeptide(L)'
;WVSFVVALLLQSVLLFVIMRGWRRQTATGARLGSVRWRFLMLHVGLLLTVGSAFWGAPDNQTMRMKAYLGEACREAYFMDGRQTWLPYDIVLKDFDVQEYPGGAPSAFRAEVVVDGVSAMIEVNDPYTRAFGEDVYLVGYDAAAGSESSYCILEIVREPWKYVTVIGVVMLLAGAVMLFIGG
;
A
#
# COMPACT_ATOMS: atom_id res chain seq x y z
N TRP A 1 -21.74 7.00 9.71
CA TRP A 1 -21.75 8.30 10.44
C TRP A 1 -21.07 8.19 11.81
N VAL A 2 -21.36 7.16 12.61
CA VAL A 2 -20.76 6.99 13.96
C VAL A 2 -19.24 6.89 13.87
N SER A 3 -18.70 6.05 12.98
CA SER A 3 -17.24 5.88 12.79
C SER A 3 -16.55 7.18 12.39
N PHE A 4 -17.21 7.99 11.55
CA PHE A 4 -16.71 9.29 11.11
C PHE A 4 -16.61 10.27 12.29
N VAL A 5 -17.67 10.35 13.11
CA VAL A 5 -17.67 11.24 14.29
C VAL A 5 -16.61 10.80 15.30
N VAL A 6 -16.48 9.50 15.54
CA VAL A 6 -15.49 8.95 16.47
C VAL A 6 -14.06 9.26 15.98
N ALA A 7 -13.78 9.10 14.67
CA ALA A 7 -12.48 9.41 14.10
C ALA A 7 -12.15 10.90 14.19
N LEU A 8 -13.11 11.78 13.90
CA LEU A 8 -12.95 13.22 14.05
C LEU A 8 -12.65 13.63 15.51
N LEU A 9 -13.38 13.06 16.46
CA LEU A 9 -13.16 13.33 17.88
C LEU A 9 -11.78 12.85 18.32
N LEU A 10 -11.40 11.65 17.96
CA LEU A 10 -10.08 11.08 18.28
C LEU A 10 -8.95 11.96 17.72
N GLN A 11 -9.04 12.35 16.46
CA GLN A 11 -8.02 13.19 15.82
C GLN A 11 -7.98 14.60 16.41
N SER A 12 -9.13 15.17 16.75
CA SER A 12 -9.21 16.47 17.44
C SER A 12 -8.54 16.43 18.80
N VAL A 13 -8.76 15.36 19.58
CA VAL A 13 -8.11 15.15 20.87
C VAL A 13 -6.59 14.98 20.70
N LEU A 14 -6.14 14.19 19.73
CA LEU A 14 -4.72 14.02 19.45
C LEU A 14 -4.05 15.31 19.06
N LEU A 15 -4.65 16.10 18.16
CA LEU A 15 -4.16 17.43 17.77
C LEU A 15 -4.07 18.37 18.98
N PHE A 16 -5.11 18.39 19.80
CA PHE A 16 -5.10 19.21 21.03
C PHE A 16 -3.97 18.82 21.98
N VAL A 17 -3.75 17.52 22.19
CA VAL A 17 -2.68 16.99 23.07
C VAL A 17 -1.31 17.37 22.51
N ILE A 18 -1.10 17.21 21.18
CA ILE A 18 0.16 17.60 20.52
C ILE A 18 0.41 19.10 20.68
N MET A 19 -0.57 19.94 20.38
CA MET A 19 -0.45 21.41 20.48
C MET A 19 -0.19 21.86 21.92
N ARG A 20 -0.91 21.28 22.89
CA ARG A 20 -0.68 21.59 24.31
C ARG A 20 0.71 21.15 24.78
N GLY A 21 1.16 19.99 24.36
CA GLY A 21 2.51 19.49 24.64
C GLY A 21 3.59 20.39 24.04
N TRP A 22 3.41 20.78 22.79
CA TRP A 22 4.31 21.72 22.09
C TRP A 22 4.39 23.07 22.78
N ARG A 23 3.24 23.69 23.07
CA ARG A 23 3.18 25.01 23.77
C ARG A 23 3.85 24.98 25.13
N ARG A 24 3.71 23.90 25.90
CA ARG A 24 4.38 23.74 27.20
C ARG A 24 5.90 23.67 27.04
N GLN A 25 6.40 22.99 26.00
CA GLN A 25 7.83 22.91 25.73
C GLN A 25 8.43 24.24 25.30
N THR A 26 7.74 24.99 24.44
CA THR A 26 8.19 26.31 23.97
C THR A 26 8.12 27.40 25.06
N ALA A 27 7.11 27.36 25.92
CA ALA A 27 6.95 28.30 27.03
C ALA A 27 8.06 28.18 28.08
N THR A 28 8.71 27.04 28.20
CA THR A 28 9.85 26.83 29.15
C THR A 28 11.19 27.25 28.56
N GLY A 29 11.23 27.92 27.40
CA GLY A 29 12.49 28.35 26.75
C GLY A 29 13.36 27.18 26.30
N ALA A 30 12.75 26.02 26.11
CA ALA A 30 13.45 24.79 25.75
C ALA A 30 14.16 24.95 24.40
N ARG A 31 15.48 24.79 24.37
CA ARG A 31 16.26 24.67 23.15
C ARG A 31 15.81 23.40 22.38
N LEU A 32 16.00 23.35 21.06
CA LEU A 32 15.64 22.18 20.21
C LEU A 32 16.11 20.83 20.81
N GLY A 33 17.23 20.81 21.55
CA GLY A 33 17.76 19.58 22.18
C GLY A 33 16.99 19.11 23.42
N SER A 34 16.07 19.90 23.99
CA SER A 34 15.24 19.52 25.14
C SER A 34 13.82 19.12 24.75
N VAL A 35 13.50 19.10 23.45
CA VAL A 35 12.19 18.64 22.94
C VAL A 35 11.98 17.19 23.34
N ARG A 36 10.81 16.88 23.88
CA ARG A 36 10.42 15.51 24.21
C ARG A 36 10.09 14.74 22.96
N TRP A 37 11.13 14.35 22.20
CA TRP A 37 10.97 13.62 20.93
C TRP A 37 10.14 12.34 21.08
N ARG A 38 10.27 11.63 22.19
CA ARG A 38 9.42 10.48 22.52
C ARG A 38 7.94 10.81 22.44
N PHE A 39 7.55 11.91 23.06
CA PHE A 39 6.16 12.39 23.06
C PHE A 39 5.69 12.71 21.63
N LEU A 40 6.50 13.47 20.87
CA LEU A 40 6.14 13.85 19.50
C LEU A 40 6.05 12.63 18.58
N MET A 41 7.04 11.72 18.60
CA MET A 41 7.04 10.53 17.76
C MET A 41 5.80 9.67 18.01
N LEU A 42 5.41 9.44 19.27
CA LEU A 42 4.24 8.65 19.60
C LEU A 42 2.94 9.32 19.16
N HIS A 43 2.75 10.59 19.49
CA HIS A 43 1.46 11.24 19.24
C HIS A 43 1.29 11.64 17.76
N VAL A 44 2.33 12.14 17.11
CA VAL A 44 2.29 12.46 15.68
C VAL A 44 2.22 11.16 14.86
N GLY A 45 2.99 10.13 15.22
CA GLY A 45 2.91 8.82 14.60
C GLY A 45 1.50 8.23 14.67
N LEU A 46 0.87 8.30 15.85
CA LEU A 46 -0.50 7.83 16.02
C LEU A 46 -1.50 8.66 15.18
N LEU A 47 -1.34 9.98 15.16
CA LEU A 47 -2.18 10.87 14.35
C LEU A 47 -2.07 10.53 12.85
N LEU A 48 -0.86 10.33 12.34
CA LEU A 48 -0.61 9.98 10.94
C LEU A 48 -1.18 8.60 10.62
N THR A 49 -0.92 7.58 11.46
CA THR A 49 -1.38 6.21 11.21
C THR A 49 -2.90 6.12 11.20
N VAL A 50 -3.56 6.66 12.23
CA VAL A 50 -5.04 6.63 12.31
C VAL A 50 -5.65 7.55 11.26
N GLY A 51 -5.05 8.72 11.04
CA GLY A 51 -5.53 9.68 10.04
C GLY A 51 -5.47 9.11 8.64
N SER A 52 -4.33 8.58 8.21
CA SER A 52 -4.17 8.00 6.88
C SER A 52 -5.04 6.76 6.67
N ALA A 53 -5.17 5.88 7.67
CA ALA A 53 -6.04 4.72 7.58
C ALA A 53 -7.52 5.10 7.43
N PHE A 54 -7.98 6.14 8.13
CA PHE A 54 -9.38 6.54 8.08
C PHE A 54 -9.71 7.41 6.86
N TRP A 55 -8.91 8.46 6.63
CA TRP A 55 -9.15 9.39 5.51
C TRP A 55 -8.70 8.83 4.18
N GLY A 56 -7.70 7.93 4.17
CA GLY A 56 -7.21 7.27 2.98
C GLY A 56 -8.06 6.09 2.51
N ALA A 57 -8.88 5.49 3.39
CA ALA A 57 -9.67 4.32 3.01
C ALA A 57 -10.59 4.52 1.79
N PRO A 58 -11.27 5.68 1.60
CA PRO A 58 -12.07 5.91 0.39
C PRO A 58 -11.26 6.02 -0.90
N ASP A 59 -9.98 6.36 -0.80
CA ASP A 59 -9.07 6.54 -1.96
C ASP A 59 -8.44 5.21 -2.39
N ASN A 60 -8.55 4.17 -1.55
CA ASN A 60 -8.02 2.84 -1.87
C ASN A 60 -8.90 2.18 -2.94
N GLN A 61 -8.24 1.67 -3.96
CA GLN A 61 -8.91 1.01 -5.08
C GLN A 61 -8.20 -0.30 -5.41
N THR A 62 -8.98 -1.35 -5.58
CA THR A 62 -8.49 -2.65 -6.05
C THR A 62 -9.25 -3.02 -7.31
N MET A 63 -8.52 -3.29 -8.38
CA MET A 63 -9.05 -3.65 -9.69
C MET A 63 -8.38 -4.91 -10.18
N ARG A 64 -9.10 -5.73 -10.93
CA ARG A 64 -8.54 -6.92 -11.60
C ARG A 64 -8.67 -6.80 -13.09
N MET A 65 -7.68 -7.32 -13.80
CA MET A 65 -7.69 -7.39 -15.25
C MET A 65 -7.12 -8.72 -15.74
N LYS A 66 -7.53 -9.11 -16.94
CA LYS A 66 -6.85 -10.17 -17.70
C LYS A 66 -5.86 -9.50 -18.65
N ALA A 67 -4.60 -9.87 -18.56
CA ALA A 67 -3.58 -9.48 -19.51
C ALA A 67 -3.32 -10.65 -20.45
N TYR A 68 -3.55 -10.45 -21.73
CA TYR A 68 -3.38 -11.47 -22.77
C TYR A 68 -1.99 -11.39 -23.37
N LEU A 69 -1.47 -12.58 -23.76
CA LEU A 69 -0.13 -12.70 -24.35
C LEU A 69 -0.05 -11.90 -25.67
N GLY A 70 0.86 -10.93 -25.71
CA GLY A 70 1.11 -10.10 -26.86
C GLY A 70 0.09 -8.99 -27.13
N GLU A 71 -0.98 -8.86 -26.33
CA GLU A 71 -2.04 -7.88 -26.52
C GLU A 71 -1.93 -6.74 -25.53
N ALA A 72 -2.20 -5.52 -25.98
CA ALA A 72 -2.28 -4.34 -25.12
C ALA A 72 -3.65 -4.26 -24.46
N CYS A 73 -3.68 -4.49 -23.13
CA CYS A 73 -4.90 -4.50 -22.36
C CYS A 73 -4.97 -3.27 -21.44
N ARG A 74 -6.17 -2.64 -21.39
CA ARG A 74 -6.48 -1.51 -20.49
C ARG A 74 -7.71 -1.75 -19.64
N GLU A 75 -8.53 -2.72 -20.03
CA GLU A 75 -9.80 -3.00 -19.38
C GLU A 75 -9.58 -3.67 -18.03
N ALA A 76 -10.12 -3.07 -16.98
CA ALA A 76 -10.06 -3.59 -15.63
C ALA A 76 -11.43 -3.53 -14.96
N TYR A 77 -11.60 -4.31 -13.91
CA TYR A 77 -12.86 -4.42 -13.17
C TYR A 77 -12.60 -4.20 -11.69
N PHE A 78 -13.36 -3.33 -11.08
CA PHE A 78 -13.39 -3.23 -9.62
C PHE A 78 -13.92 -4.51 -8.99
N MET A 79 -13.67 -4.71 -7.70
CA MET A 79 -14.14 -5.90 -6.97
C MET A 79 -15.68 -5.99 -6.89
N ASP A 80 -16.39 -4.90 -7.13
CA ASP A 80 -17.85 -4.84 -7.21
C ASP A 80 -18.40 -5.12 -8.63
N GLY A 81 -17.52 -5.44 -9.60
CA GLY A 81 -17.86 -5.77 -10.98
C GLY A 81 -17.99 -4.57 -11.92
N ARG A 82 -17.82 -3.33 -11.45
CA ARG A 82 -17.81 -2.16 -12.33
C ARG A 82 -16.57 -2.16 -13.20
N GLN A 83 -16.78 -1.95 -14.51
CA GLN A 83 -15.73 -1.83 -15.50
C GLN A 83 -15.04 -0.45 -15.41
N THR A 84 -13.75 -0.44 -15.63
CA THR A 84 -12.94 0.78 -15.76
C THR A 84 -11.83 0.59 -16.79
N TRP A 85 -11.21 1.70 -17.18
CA TRP A 85 -10.11 1.71 -18.15
C TRP A 85 -8.88 2.32 -17.49
N LEU A 86 -7.77 1.59 -17.57
CA LEU A 86 -6.48 2.11 -17.11
C LEU A 86 -5.99 3.22 -18.07
N PRO A 87 -5.30 4.25 -17.56
CA PRO A 87 -4.72 5.31 -18.39
C PRO A 87 -3.45 4.86 -19.15
N TYR A 88 -3.03 3.61 -18.97
CA TYR A 88 -1.83 2.99 -19.55
C TYR A 88 -2.15 1.57 -20.02
N ASP A 89 -1.28 1.03 -20.88
CA ASP A 89 -1.37 -0.33 -21.37
C ASP A 89 -0.61 -1.30 -20.47
N ILE A 90 -1.14 -2.54 -20.36
CA ILE A 90 -0.42 -3.68 -19.84
C ILE A 90 -0.41 -4.77 -20.91
N VAL A 91 0.78 -5.28 -21.22
CA VAL A 91 1.00 -6.36 -22.20
C VAL A 91 1.70 -7.51 -21.49
N LEU A 92 1.12 -8.70 -21.54
CA LEU A 92 1.81 -9.91 -21.10
C LEU A 92 2.80 -10.32 -22.21
N LYS A 93 4.08 -10.47 -21.87
CA LYS A 93 5.14 -10.88 -22.78
C LYS A 93 5.45 -12.35 -22.67
N ASP A 94 5.53 -12.85 -21.44
CA ASP A 94 5.83 -14.24 -21.14
C ASP A 94 5.18 -14.64 -19.82
N PHE A 95 4.89 -15.93 -19.68
CA PHE A 95 4.30 -16.50 -18.47
C PHE A 95 4.88 -17.89 -18.22
N ASP A 96 5.35 -18.13 -17.00
CA ASP A 96 5.97 -19.39 -16.61
C ASP A 96 5.42 -19.89 -15.27
N VAL A 97 5.19 -21.18 -15.19
CA VAL A 97 4.77 -21.87 -13.96
C VAL A 97 5.83 -22.87 -13.57
N GLN A 98 6.34 -22.74 -12.37
CA GLN A 98 7.21 -23.74 -11.77
C GLN A 98 6.34 -24.76 -11.01
N GLU A 99 6.66 -26.03 -11.15
CA GLU A 99 5.93 -27.10 -10.50
C GLU A 99 6.83 -27.88 -9.53
N TYR A 100 6.23 -28.37 -8.46
CA TYR A 100 6.85 -29.37 -7.60
C TYR A 100 6.96 -30.74 -8.34
N PRO A 101 7.82 -31.64 -7.89
CA PRO A 101 7.93 -32.99 -8.48
C PRO A 101 6.62 -33.78 -8.53
N GLY A 102 5.56 -33.34 -7.86
CA GLY A 102 4.22 -33.90 -7.85
C GLY A 102 3.22 -33.21 -8.80
N GLY A 103 3.67 -32.29 -9.65
CA GLY A 103 2.83 -31.57 -10.62
C GLY A 103 1.98 -30.43 -10.01
N ALA A 104 2.11 -30.14 -8.71
CA ALA A 104 1.45 -28.98 -8.11
C ALA A 104 2.26 -27.70 -8.38
N PRO A 105 1.63 -26.56 -8.72
CA PRO A 105 2.32 -25.29 -8.89
C PRO A 105 3.10 -24.90 -7.63
N SER A 106 4.38 -24.58 -7.79
CA SER A 106 5.24 -24.10 -6.70
C SER A 106 5.38 -22.58 -6.71
N ALA A 107 5.48 -22.02 -7.92
CA ALA A 107 5.52 -20.58 -8.15
C ALA A 107 5.05 -20.30 -9.59
N PHE A 108 4.58 -19.09 -9.83
CA PHE A 108 4.32 -18.57 -11.17
C PHE A 108 4.81 -17.15 -11.29
N ARG A 109 5.25 -16.79 -12.50
CA ARG A 109 5.79 -15.48 -12.81
C ARG A 109 5.31 -15.02 -14.19
N ALA A 110 5.20 -13.72 -14.35
CA ALA A 110 4.81 -13.09 -15.60
C ALA A 110 5.81 -11.98 -15.96
N GLU A 111 6.31 -12.01 -17.19
CA GLU A 111 6.96 -10.84 -17.76
C GLU A 111 5.90 -9.97 -18.41
N VAL A 112 5.76 -8.75 -17.91
CA VAL A 112 4.77 -7.79 -18.41
C VAL A 112 5.44 -6.48 -18.80
N VAL A 113 4.84 -5.78 -19.76
CA VAL A 113 5.16 -4.39 -20.03
C VAL A 113 4.03 -3.54 -19.49
N VAL A 114 4.33 -2.74 -18.48
CA VAL A 114 3.39 -1.83 -17.82
C VAL A 114 3.78 -0.40 -18.16
N ASP A 115 2.92 0.35 -18.80
CA ASP A 115 3.19 1.74 -19.20
C ASP A 115 4.53 1.91 -19.97
N GLY A 116 4.83 0.93 -20.85
CA GLY A 116 6.07 0.89 -21.65
C GLY A 116 7.31 0.39 -20.90
N VAL A 117 7.22 0.04 -19.62
CA VAL A 117 8.32 -0.49 -18.81
C VAL A 117 8.17 -1.99 -18.63
N SER A 118 9.19 -2.78 -19.02
CA SER A 118 9.24 -4.23 -18.73
C SER A 118 9.46 -4.47 -17.25
N ALA A 119 8.65 -5.36 -16.69
CA ALA A 119 8.75 -5.80 -15.32
C ALA A 119 8.49 -7.31 -15.21
N MET A 120 9.21 -7.98 -14.31
CA MET A 120 8.91 -9.34 -13.88
C MET A 120 8.06 -9.25 -12.63
N ILE A 121 6.92 -9.93 -12.62
CA ILE A 121 6.02 -10.01 -11.47
C ILE A 121 5.93 -11.47 -11.04
N GLU A 122 6.21 -11.72 -9.76
CA GLU A 122 6.10 -13.06 -9.16
C GLU A 122 5.03 -13.06 -8.05
N VAL A 123 4.70 -14.24 -7.57
CA VAL A 123 3.79 -14.38 -6.42
C VAL A 123 4.38 -13.66 -5.20
N ASN A 124 3.64 -12.74 -4.63
CA ASN A 124 4.04 -11.90 -3.50
C ASN A 124 5.20 -10.92 -3.77
N ASP A 125 5.64 -10.77 -5.03
CA ASP A 125 6.61 -9.76 -5.43
C ASP A 125 5.99 -8.86 -6.53
N PRO A 126 5.23 -7.83 -6.14
CA PRO A 126 4.52 -6.95 -7.07
C PRO A 126 5.44 -5.94 -7.73
N TYR A 127 5.06 -5.50 -8.92
CA TYR A 127 5.66 -4.36 -9.57
C TYR A 127 5.00 -3.04 -9.09
N THR A 128 5.80 -2.14 -8.51
CA THR A 128 5.34 -0.79 -8.16
C THR A 128 5.47 0.12 -9.38
N ARG A 129 4.35 0.46 -10.03
CA ARG A 129 4.32 1.33 -11.20
C ARG A 129 4.50 2.81 -10.82
N ALA A 130 3.80 3.24 -9.81
CA ALA A 130 3.79 4.63 -9.37
C ALA A 130 3.62 4.71 -7.85
N PHE A 131 3.72 5.91 -7.29
CA PHE A 131 3.52 6.14 -5.87
C PHE A 131 2.14 5.63 -5.40
N GLY A 132 2.16 4.59 -4.57
CA GLY A 132 0.95 3.98 -4.02
C GLY A 132 0.15 3.16 -5.04
N GLU A 133 0.75 2.71 -6.15
CA GLU A 133 0.13 1.81 -7.11
C GLU A 133 1.03 0.61 -7.38
N ASP A 134 0.56 -0.56 -6.99
CA ASP A 134 1.24 -1.84 -7.14
C ASP A 134 0.43 -2.77 -8.05
N VAL A 135 1.13 -3.55 -8.87
CA VAL A 135 0.56 -4.57 -9.77
C VAL A 135 0.99 -5.94 -9.31
N TYR A 136 0.04 -6.76 -8.91
CA TYR A 136 0.22 -8.11 -8.40
C TYR A 136 -0.18 -9.16 -9.44
N LEU A 137 0.54 -10.26 -9.49
CA LEU A 137 0.13 -11.46 -10.23
C LEU A 137 -0.69 -12.35 -9.30
N VAL A 138 -2.00 -12.50 -9.58
CA VAL A 138 -2.94 -13.21 -8.70
C VAL A 138 -3.53 -14.48 -9.30
N GLY A 139 -3.30 -14.73 -10.60
CA GLY A 139 -3.80 -15.94 -11.23
C GLY A 139 -3.45 -16.08 -12.71
N TYR A 140 -3.83 -17.21 -13.25
CA TYR A 140 -3.62 -17.60 -14.65
C TYR A 140 -4.63 -18.69 -15.04
N ASP A 141 -4.61 -19.19 -16.28
CA ASP A 141 -5.40 -20.35 -16.69
C ASP A 141 -4.76 -21.65 -16.17
N ALA A 142 -5.24 -22.12 -15.02
CA ALA A 142 -4.71 -23.32 -14.38
C ALA A 142 -4.86 -24.59 -15.24
N ALA A 143 -5.77 -24.62 -16.21
CA ALA A 143 -5.94 -25.75 -17.11
C ALA A 143 -4.85 -25.80 -18.19
N ALA A 144 -4.31 -24.65 -18.58
CA ALA A 144 -3.24 -24.53 -19.57
C ALA A 144 -1.83 -24.55 -18.93
N GLY A 145 -1.71 -24.33 -17.60
CA GLY A 145 -0.42 -24.30 -16.93
C GLY A 145 0.51 -23.22 -17.50
N SER A 146 1.75 -23.61 -17.84
CA SER A 146 2.74 -22.72 -18.46
C SER A 146 2.35 -22.26 -19.88
N GLU A 147 1.39 -22.91 -20.53
CA GLU A 147 0.87 -22.51 -21.85
C GLU A 147 -0.30 -21.52 -21.73
N SER A 148 -0.51 -20.92 -20.57
CA SER A 148 -1.58 -19.97 -20.36
C SER A 148 -1.46 -18.77 -21.30
N SER A 149 -2.53 -18.49 -22.04
CA SER A 149 -2.59 -17.35 -22.97
C SER A 149 -2.89 -16.01 -22.26
N TYR A 150 -3.17 -16.04 -20.97
CA TYR A 150 -3.42 -14.84 -20.16
C TYR A 150 -3.00 -15.03 -18.70
N CYS A 151 -2.72 -13.95 -18.03
CA CYS A 151 -2.64 -13.91 -16.58
C CYS A 151 -3.68 -12.94 -15.99
N ILE A 152 -3.95 -13.12 -14.70
CA ILE A 152 -4.84 -12.23 -13.95
C ILE A 152 -3.96 -11.35 -13.08
N LEU A 153 -4.02 -10.05 -13.34
CA LEU A 153 -3.33 -9.02 -12.58
C LEU A 153 -4.32 -8.31 -11.66
N GLU A 154 -3.86 -7.98 -10.45
CA GLU A 154 -4.57 -7.14 -9.51
C GLU A 154 -3.80 -5.83 -9.33
N ILE A 155 -4.44 -4.70 -9.65
CA ILE A 155 -3.90 -3.36 -9.49
C ILE A 155 -4.45 -2.80 -8.19
N VAL A 156 -3.56 -2.51 -7.25
CA VAL A 156 -3.88 -1.95 -5.95
C VAL A 156 -3.38 -0.51 -5.88
N ARG A 157 -4.31 0.42 -5.67
CA ARG A 157 -4.01 1.84 -5.48
C ARG A 157 -4.24 2.22 -4.04
N GLU A 158 -3.18 2.61 -3.35
CA GLU A 158 -3.17 3.01 -1.95
C GLU A 158 -2.36 4.30 -1.77
N PRO A 159 -2.88 5.46 -2.17
CA PRO A 159 -2.12 6.71 -2.20
C PRO A 159 -1.62 7.14 -0.80
N TRP A 160 -2.29 6.72 0.27
CA TRP A 160 -1.94 7.02 1.66
C TRP A 160 -0.98 6.01 2.32
N LYS A 161 -0.60 4.93 1.63
CA LYS A 161 0.26 3.84 2.12
C LYS A 161 1.52 4.37 2.81
N TYR A 162 2.23 5.30 2.18
CA TYR A 162 3.49 5.81 2.73
C TYR A 162 3.29 6.72 3.95
N VAL A 163 2.18 7.45 4.02
CA VAL A 163 1.83 8.23 5.22
C VAL A 163 1.57 7.31 6.40
N THR A 164 0.87 6.20 6.17
CA THR A 164 0.65 5.15 7.17
C THR A 164 1.97 4.54 7.63
N VAL A 165 2.85 4.16 6.70
CA VAL A 165 4.17 3.59 7.02
C VAL A 165 5.01 4.56 7.85
N ILE A 166 5.07 5.84 7.46
CA ILE A 166 5.78 6.88 8.24
C ILE A 166 5.21 6.97 9.65
N GLY A 167 3.89 6.99 9.78
CA GLY A 167 3.22 7.01 11.09
C GLY A 167 3.61 5.82 11.96
N VAL A 168 3.60 4.60 11.41
CA VAL A 168 4.00 3.37 12.11
C VAL A 168 5.48 3.41 12.52
N VAL A 169 6.38 3.83 11.63
CA VAL A 169 7.81 3.96 11.94
C VAL A 169 8.04 4.96 13.08
N MET A 170 7.33 6.09 13.06
CA MET A 170 7.38 7.07 14.15
C MET A 170 6.89 6.49 15.48
N LEU A 171 5.79 5.72 15.47
CA LEU A 171 5.28 5.04 16.66
C LEU A 171 6.32 4.07 17.23
N LEU A 172 6.92 3.23 16.39
CA LEU A 172 7.95 2.27 16.81
C LEU A 172 9.17 2.99 17.37
N ALA A 173 9.65 4.04 16.70
CA ALA A 173 10.77 4.85 17.17
C ALA A 173 10.45 5.50 18.54
N GLY A 174 9.27 6.06 18.69
CA GLY A 174 8.80 6.64 19.96
C GLY A 174 8.71 5.60 21.07
N ALA A 175 8.24 4.39 20.77
CA ALA A 175 8.17 3.28 21.72
C ALA A 175 9.58 2.84 22.15
N VAL A 176 10.51 2.65 21.22
CA VAL A 176 11.91 2.33 21.52
C VAL A 176 12.54 3.37 22.43
N MET A 177 12.31 4.67 22.14
CA MET A 177 12.79 5.77 22.97
C MET A 177 12.22 5.75 24.40
N LEU A 178 11.03 5.17 24.63
CA LEU A 178 10.48 5.00 25.97
C LEU A 178 11.26 3.95 26.77
N PHE A 179 11.69 2.86 26.12
CA PHE A 179 12.44 1.79 26.81
C PHE A 179 13.90 2.16 27.09
N ILE A 180 14.55 2.92 26.17
CA ILE A 180 15.98 3.27 26.32
C ILE A 180 16.17 4.50 27.23
N GLY A 181 15.21 5.39 27.29
CA GLY A 181 15.32 6.69 28.01
C GLY A 181 14.54 6.72 29.33
N GLY A 182 14.20 5.55 29.91
CA GLY A 182 13.63 5.42 31.24
C GLY A 182 14.67 5.52 32.34
#